data_02630fe05e21f38b261625485fa2eb0d
#
_entry.id   02630fe05e21f38b261625485fa2eb0d
#
_cell.length_a   1.000
_cell.length_b   1.000
_cell.length_c   1.000
_cell.angle_alpha   90.00
_cell.angle_beta   90.00
_cell.angle_gamma   90.00
#
_symmetry.space_group_name_H-M   'P 1'
#
loop_
_entity.id
_entity.type
_entity.pdbx_description
1 polymer ?
#
loop_
_entity_poly.entity_id
_entity_poly.type
_entity_poly.pdbx_seq_one_letter_code
_entity_poly.pdbx_strand_id
1 'polypeptide(L)'
;MKNVLLLTDFSENSINAMRYALQLFKDDICNFFVLHVEISTSYISDDLMLTAHQSIYDSLLKKTKQKLAKLITKLENEFKNDNFNYEMIVDHDILTDAIKQVITSKTIDLIVMGTNGVTGAKEVIFGSNTTNVIRKVNCPTLMIPEGFKYRNPKETLLPLDVFDTISGNAFTDILKFTKRYCKKIHVLRIKPHNRDSTEALKDSDYINYFLKETDYEYYVVNGVPMEHVVSCYTQTHHIGL
;
A
#
# COMPACT_ATOMS: atom_id res chain seq x y z
N MET A 1 18.55 3.17 -0.30
CA MET A 1 17.68 3.81 -1.31
C MET A 1 16.48 2.91 -1.47
N LYS A 2 15.25 3.45 -1.48
CA LYS A 2 14.01 2.69 -1.62
C LYS A 2 13.37 2.95 -2.97
N ASN A 3 12.84 1.92 -3.59
CA ASN A 3 12.07 2.01 -4.82
C ASN A 3 10.59 1.88 -4.48
N VAL A 4 9.84 2.96 -4.57
CA VAL A 4 8.44 3.04 -4.17
C VAL A 4 7.56 3.28 -5.40
N LEU A 5 6.60 2.40 -5.63
CA LEU A 5 5.63 2.53 -6.70
C LEU A 5 4.39 3.28 -6.21
N LEU A 6 4.13 4.44 -6.77
CA LEU A 6 2.97 5.27 -6.49
C LEU A 6 1.92 5.09 -7.60
N LEU A 7 0.74 4.56 -7.25
CA LEU A 7 -0.34 4.36 -8.20
C LEU A 7 -1.26 5.57 -8.25
N THR A 8 -1.63 6.02 -9.46
CA THR A 8 -2.55 7.13 -9.62
C THR A 8 -3.55 6.93 -10.76
N ASP A 9 -4.79 7.29 -10.48
CA ASP A 9 -5.87 7.55 -11.45
C ASP A 9 -6.20 9.04 -11.56
N PHE A 10 -5.33 9.89 -10.98
CA PHE A 10 -5.50 11.33 -10.83
C PHE A 10 -6.65 11.76 -9.92
N SER A 11 -7.26 10.87 -9.17
CA SER A 11 -8.23 11.22 -8.13
C SER A 11 -7.55 11.92 -6.97
N GLU A 12 -8.30 12.75 -6.23
CA GLU A 12 -7.81 13.36 -5.00
C GLU A 12 -7.33 12.32 -3.98
N ASN A 13 -7.97 11.15 -3.97
CA ASN A 13 -7.58 10.04 -3.09
C ASN A 13 -6.22 9.46 -3.46
N SER A 14 -5.96 9.19 -4.73
CA SER A 14 -4.64 8.72 -5.18
C SER A 14 -3.54 9.76 -4.92
N ILE A 15 -3.85 11.04 -5.14
CA ILE A 15 -2.92 12.15 -4.85
C ILE A 15 -2.66 12.28 -3.35
N ASN A 16 -3.69 12.11 -2.51
CA ASN A 16 -3.52 12.08 -1.06
C ASN A 16 -2.61 10.93 -0.60
N ALA A 17 -2.75 9.74 -1.19
CA ALA A 17 -1.88 8.61 -0.91
C ALA A 17 -0.41 8.90 -1.28
N MET A 18 -0.17 9.57 -2.39
CA MET A 18 1.18 10.02 -2.76
C MET A 18 1.74 10.99 -1.73
N ARG A 19 0.98 12.02 -1.33
CA ARG A 19 1.40 12.96 -0.29
C ARG A 19 1.71 12.29 1.03
N TYR A 20 0.89 11.30 1.39
CA TYR A 20 1.14 10.48 2.58
C TYR A 20 2.50 9.78 2.50
N ALA A 21 2.80 9.13 1.36
CA ALA A 21 4.07 8.45 1.14
C ALA A 21 5.27 9.43 1.22
N LEU A 22 5.18 10.59 0.57
CA LEU A 22 6.24 11.58 0.58
C LEU A 22 6.52 12.11 2.00
N GLN A 23 5.47 12.26 2.81
CA GLN A 23 5.64 12.66 4.22
C GLN A 23 6.23 11.53 5.08
N LEU A 24 5.81 10.28 4.85
CA LEU A 24 6.31 9.12 5.56
C LEU A 24 7.81 8.89 5.31
N PHE A 25 8.23 9.07 4.05
CA PHE A 25 9.61 8.83 3.62
C PHE A 25 10.51 10.08 3.61
N LYS A 26 10.08 11.19 4.20
CA LYS A 26 10.78 12.48 4.13
C LYS A 26 12.25 12.43 4.51
N ASP A 27 12.63 11.51 5.39
CA ASP A 27 14.00 11.34 5.89
C ASP A 27 14.76 10.19 5.20
N ASP A 28 14.20 9.61 4.13
CA ASP A 28 14.79 8.53 3.34
C ASP A 28 15.22 9.00 1.94
N ILE A 29 16.16 8.28 1.33
CA ILE A 29 16.48 8.43 -0.09
C ILE A 29 15.57 7.49 -0.87
N CYS A 30 14.70 8.06 -1.73
CA CYS A 30 13.67 7.31 -2.44
C CYS A 30 13.66 7.60 -3.95
N ASN A 31 13.46 6.54 -4.73
CA ASN A 31 13.01 6.63 -6.12
C ASN A 31 11.50 6.37 -6.14
N PHE A 32 10.73 7.34 -6.53
CA PHE A 32 9.29 7.24 -6.70
C PHE A 32 8.96 6.97 -8.16
N PHE A 33 8.40 5.81 -8.45
CA PHE A 33 7.87 5.43 -9.76
C PHE A 33 6.38 5.73 -9.76
N VAL A 34 5.96 6.73 -10.53
CA VAL A 34 4.55 7.17 -10.57
C VAL A 34 3.88 6.50 -11.76
N LEU A 35 3.06 5.48 -11.48
CA LEU A 35 2.36 4.70 -12.50
C LEU A 35 0.92 5.15 -12.64
N HIS A 36 0.55 5.48 -13.87
CA HIS A 36 -0.83 5.58 -14.33
C HIS A 36 -1.10 4.53 -15.38
N VAL A 37 -2.19 3.77 -15.19
CA VAL A 37 -2.66 2.80 -16.17
C VAL A 37 -3.92 3.33 -16.81
N GLU A 38 -3.88 3.55 -18.11
CA GLU A 38 -5.00 4.02 -18.91
C GLU A 38 -5.78 2.81 -19.43
N ILE A 39 -7.05 2.69 -19.03
CA ILE A 39 -7.90 1.60 -19.52
C ILE A 39 -8.21 1.89 -20.98
N SER A 40 -7.62 1.11 -21.87
CA SER A 40 -7.96 1.18 -23.30
C SER A 40 -9.39 0.66 -23.51
N THR A 41 -10.35 1.55 -23.67
CA THR A 41 -11.74 1.22 -24.07
C THR A 41 -11.87 0.96 -25.56
N SER A 42 -10.82 0.51 -26.22
CA SER A 42 -10.87 0.21 -27.66
C SER A 42 -11.46 -1.19 -27.93
N TYR A 43 -12.77 -1.33 -27.69
CA TYR A 43 -13.57 -2.22 -28.55
C TYR A 43 -13.83 -1.44 -29.85
N ILE A 44 -12.88 -1.42 -30.76
CA ILE A 44 -13.10 -0.94 -32.11
C ILE A 44 -12.94 -2.14 -33.03
N SER A 45 -14.09 -2.54 -33.57
CA SER A 45 -14.22 -3.52 -34.63
C SER A 45 -13.31 -3.16 -35.82
N ASP A 46 -12.71 -4.23 -36.33
CA ASP A 46 -11.80 -4.31 -37.45
C ASP A 46 -12.02 -3.40 -38.66
N ASP A 47 -10.94 -3.10 -39.31
CA ASP A 47 -10.70 -2.95 -40.74
C ASP A 47 -10.69 -1.57 -41.46
N LEU A 48 -10.99 -0.44 -40.85
CA LEU A 48 -11.02 0.78 -41.70
C LEU A 48 -10.31 2.06 -41.21
N MET A 49 -9.60 2.07 -40.07
CA MET A 49 -9.06 3.32 -39.52
C MET A 49 -7.69 3.26 -38.86
N LEU A 50 -6.76 2.44 -39.24
CA LEU A 50 -5.46 2.28 -38.60
C LEU A 50 -4.65 3.59 -38.43
N THR A 51 -4.67 4.49 -39.42
CA THR A 51 -3.88 5.74 -39.39
C THR A 51 -4.50 6.84 -38.55
N ALA A 52 -5.83 6.98 -38.53
CA ALA A 52 -6.52 7.95 -37.69
C ALA A 52 -6.47 7.57 -36.20
N HIS A 53 -6.53 6.31 -35.92
CA HIS A 53 -6.42 5.77 -34.54
C HIS A 53 -5.05 5.99 -33.93
N GLN A 54 -3.96 5.79 -34.68
CA GLN A 54 -2.62 6.04 -34.23
C GLN A 54 -2.44 7.50 -33.75
N SER A 55 -2.93 8.46 -34.52
CA SER A 55 -2.80 9.86 -34.16
C SER A 55 -3.64 10.27 -32.93
N ILE A 56 -4.83 9.67 -32.76
CA ILE A 56 -5.69 9.90 -31.60
C ILE A 56 -5.04 9.26 -30.36
N TYR A 57 -4.55 8.03 -30.47
CA TYR A 57 -3.85 7.32 -29.41
C TYR A 57 -2.61 8.11 -28.95
N ASP A 58 -1.75 8.53 -29.87
CA ASP A 58 -0.58 9.34 -29.56
C ASP A 58 -0.94 10.68 -28.90
N SER A 59 -2.05 11.28 -29.31
CA SER A 59 -2.57 12.52 -28.70
C SER A 59 -3.05 12.28 -27.25
N LEU A 60 -3.77 11.18 -26.99
CA LEU A 60 -4.21 10.79 -25.65
C LEU A 60 -3.03 10.49 -24.74
N LEU A 61 -2.09 9.67 -25.20
CA LEU A 61 -0.83 9.39 -24.51
C LEU A 61 -0.08 10.66 -24.13
N LYS A 62 0.02 11.60 -25.07
CA LYS A 62 0.69 12.89 -24.84
C LYS A 62 -0.02 13.69 -23.75
N LYS A 63 -1.35 13.74 -23.75
CA LYS A 63 -2.14 14.44 -22.71
C LYS A 63 -1.95 13.78 -21.34
N THR A 64 -2.01 12.46 -21.27
CA THR A 64 -1.81 11.71 -20.03
C THR A 64 -0.40 11.91 -19.47
N LYS A 65 0.64 11.80 -20.30
CA LYS A 65 2.02 12.12 -19.92
C LYS A 65 2.16 13.54 -19.41
N GLN A 66 1.57 14.53 -20.08
CA GLN A 66 1.59 15.93 -19.63
C GLN A 66 0.89 16.12 -18.28
N LYS A 67 -0.25 15.45 -18.07
CA LYS A 67 -0.99 15.50 -16.79
C LYS A 67 -0.16 14.89 -15.67
N LEU A 68 0.47 13.75 -15.92
CA LEU A 68 1.33 13.08 -14.95
C LEU A 68 2.57 13.91 -14.64
N ALA A 69 3.24 14.49 -15.63
CA ALA A 69 4.36 15.39 -15.44
C ALA A 69 4.00 16.60 -14.58
N LYS A 70 2.83 17.24 -14.85
CA LYS A 70 2.34 18.35 -14.01
C LYS A 70 2.07 17.93 -12.58
N LEU A 71 1.54 16.72 -12.36
CA LEU A 71 1.31 16.19 -11.02
C LEU A 71 2.65 16.00 -10.29
N ILE A 72 3.64 15.39 -10.93
CA ILE A 72 4.99 15.19 -10.36
C ILE A 72 5.62 16.54 -10.02
N THR A 73 5.64 17.50 -10.95
CA THR A 73 6.20 18.84 -10.70
C THR A 73 5.49 19.54 -9.53
N LYS A 74 4.17 19.35 -9.39
CA LYS A 74 3.43 19.88 -8.24
C LYS A 74 3.91 19.25 -6.93
N LEU A 75 4.11 17.94 -6.88
CA LEU A 75 4.60 17.23 -5.70
C LEU A 75 6.05 17.61 -5.37
N GLU A 76 6.93 17.73 -6.37
CA GLU A 76 8.31 18.20 -6.20
C GLU A 76 8.37 19.60 -5.58
N ASN A 77 7.53 20.51 -6.07
CA ASN A 77 7.45 21.87 -5.51
C ASN A 77 6.84 21.92 -4.12
N GLU A 78 5.90 21.02 -3.80
CA GLU A 78 5.24 20.92 -2.51
C GLU A 78 6.20 20.37 -1.42
N PHE A 79 7.01 19.37 -1.76
CA PHE A 79 7.87 18.67 -0.78
C PHE A 79 9.33 19.11 -0.78
N LYS A 80 9.86 19.60 -1.90
CA LYS A 80 11.24 20.14 -2.03
C LYS A 80 12.30 19.32 -1.32
N ASN A 81 12.37 18.03 -1.63
CA ASN A 81 13.30 17.09 -0.99
C ASN A 81 14.30 16.56 -2.01
N ASP A 82 15.58 16.93 -1.88
CA ASP A 82 16.64 16.53 -2.78
C ASP A 82 16.97 15.03 -2.76
N ASN A 83 16.46 14.30 -1.75
CA ASN A 83 16.58 12.85 -1.65
C ASN A 83 15.51 12.08 -2.44
N PHE A 84 14.59 12.78 -3.12
CA PHE A 84 13.52 12.19 -3.88
C PHE A 84 13.79 12.29 -5.37
N ASN A 85 13.77 11.14 -6.05
CA ASN A 85 13.78 11.05 -7.50
C ASN A 85 12.44 10.56 -7.99
N TYR A 86 11.96 11.12 -9.10
CA TYR A 86 10.67 10.72 -9.67
C TYR A 86 10.86 10.19 -11.09
N GLU A 87 10.22 9.06 -11.36
CA GLU A 87 10.12 8.50 -12.71
C GLU A 87 8.65 8.32 -13.08
N MET A 88 8.26 8.81 -14.23
CA MET A 88 6.91 8.72 -14.76
C MET A 88 6.73 7.47 -15.59
N ILE A 89 5.68 6.68 -15.31
CA ILE A 89 5.30 5.48 -16.06
C ILE A 89 3.83 5.61 -16.47
N VAL A 90 3.57 5.43 -17.75
CA VAL A 90 2.21 5.31 -18.31
C VAL A 90 2.12 3.98 -19.01
N ASP A 91 1.12 3.19 -18.66
CA ASP A 91 0.86 1.87 -19.22
C ASP A 91 -0.58 1.74 -19.69
N HIS A 92 -0.86 0.80 -20.58
CA HIS A 92 -2.19 0.54 -21.14
C HIS A 92 -2.66 -0.91 -20.94
N ASP A 93 -1.93 -1.65 -20.14
CA ASP A 93 -2.22 -3.04 -19.82
C ASP A 93 -3.26 -3.13 -18.68
N ILE A 94 -3.57 -4.34 -18.26
CA ILE A 94 -4.34 -4.56 -17.04
C ILE A 94 -3.52 -4.07 -15.84
N LEU A 95 -4.15 -3.32 -14.94
CA LEU A 95 -3.45 -2.69 -13.79
C LEU A 95 -2.52 -3.64 -13.04
N THR A 96 -2.97 -4.88 -12.76
CA THR A 96 -2.15 -5.86 -12.02
C THR A 96 -0.94 -6.34 -12.81
N ASP A 97 -1.02 -6.38 -14.12
CA ASP A 97 0.06 -6.87 -14.98
C ASP A 97 1.08 -5.74 -15.23
N ALA A 98 0.61 -4.51 -15.45
CA ALA A 98 1.46 -3.32 -15.45
C ALA A 98 2.25 -3.19 -14.13
N ILE A 99 1.60 -3.37 -12.99
CA ILE A 99 2.27 -3.33 -11.68
C ILE A 99 3.36 -4.42 -11.59
N LYS A 100 3.08 -5.66 -11.98
CA LYS A 100 4.07 -6.76 -11.94
C LYS A 100 5.27 -6.50 -12.83
N GLN A 101 5.06 -5.93 -14.01
CA GLN A 101 6.14 -5.53 -14.92
C GLN A 101 7.03 -4.47 -14.28
N VAL A 102 6.43 -3.45 -13.67
CA VAL A 102 7.18 -2.39 -12.97
C VAL A 102 7.92 -2.93 -11.75
N ILE A 103 7.30 -3.81 -10.94
CA ILE A 103 7.96 -4.46 -9.79
C ILE A 103 9.24 -5.16 -10.24
N THR A 104 9.16 -5.94 -11.32
CA THR A 104 10.30 -6.72 -11.82
C THR A 104 11.37 -5.82 -12.43
N SER A 105 10.98 -4.86 -13.27
CA SER A 105 11.94 -4.00 -14.01
C SER A 105 12.61 -2.93 -13.13
N LYS A 106 11.94 -2.47 -12.07
CA LYS A 106 12.41 -1.40 -11.17
C LYS A 106 12.76 -1.88 -9.78
N THR A 107 12.62 -3.17 -9.50
CA THR A 107 12.91 -3.76 -8.16
C THR A 107 12.17 -2.98 -7.07
N ILE A 108 10.85 -2.95 -7.15
CA ILE A 108 10.00 -2.18 -6.23
C ILE A 108 9.97 -2.82 -4.84
N ASP A 109 10.22 -2.02 -3.81
CA ASP A 109 10.19 -2.43 -2.40
C ASP A 109 8.80 -2.28 -1.78
N LEU A 110 8.02 -1.30 -2.24
CA LEU A 110 6.71 -0.96 -1.69
C LEU A 110 5.80 -0.34 -2.74
N ILE A 111 4.54 -0.75 -2.75
CA ILE A 111 3.48 -0.09 -3.51
C ILE A 111 2.72 0.85 -2.57
N VAL A 112 2.32 2.03 -3.05
CA VAL A 112 1.42 2.95 -2.33
C VAL A 112 0.23 3.27 -3.22
N MET A 113 -0.97 3.10 -2.67
CA MET A 113 -2.21 3.39 -3.38
C MET A 113 -3.29 3.96 -2.45
N GLY A 114 -4.13 4.81 -3.01
CA GLY A 114 -5.35 5.25 -2.34
C GLY A 114 -6.43 4.17 -2.42
N THR A 115 -7.24 4.05 -1.38
CA THR A 115 -8.42 3.18 -1.39
C THR A 115 -9.67 4.00 -1.18
N ASN A 116 -10.73 3.70 -1.93
CA ASN A 116 -12.02 4.34 -1.69
C ASN A 116 -12.59 3.80 -0.38
N GLY A 117 -12.48 4.60 0.68
CA GLY A 117 -13.20 4.35 1.91
C GLY A 117 -14.64 4.83 1.73
N VAL A 118 -15.61 4.07 2.21
CA VAL A 118 -16.97 4.59 2.31
C VAL A 118 -16.98 5.55 3.49
N THR A 119 -17.00 6.85 3.19
CA THR A 119 -17.13 7.89 4.21
C THR A 119 -18.41 7.64 5.03
N GLY A 120 -18.22 7.32 6.31
CA GLY A 120 -19.31 7.10 7.25
C GLY A 120 -19.81 5.66 7.43
N ALA A 121 -19.27 4.67 6.69
CA ALA A 121 -19.57 3.26 6.97
C ALA A 121 -18.62 2.69 8.04
N LYS A 122 -19.18 1.84 8.89
CA LYS A 122 -18.40 1.11 9.91
C LYS A 122 -17.42 0.07 9.32
N GLU A 123 -17.48 -0.15 8.01
CA GLU A 123 -16.67 -1.15 7.29
C GLU A 123 -15.89 -0.48 6.17
N VAL A 124 -14.60 -0.82 6.04
CA VAL A 124 -13.76 -0.39 4.93
C VAL A 124 -14.07 -1.28 3.73
N ILE A 125 -14.75 -0.72 2.73
CA ILE A 125 -15.00 -1.43 1.46
C ILE A 125 -13.87 -1.10 0.50
N PHE A 126 -13.04 -2.10 0.19
CA PHE A 126 -12.03 -1.97 -0.83
C PHE A 126 -12.63 -2.00 -2.23
N GLY A 127 -12.29 -1.05 -3.08
CA GLY A 127 -12.63 -1.07 -4.50
C GLY A 127 -12.02 -2.28 -5.23
N SER A 128 -12.57 -2.61 -6.40
CA SER A 128 -12.13 -3.76 -7.21
C SER A 128 -10.63 -3.71 -7.55
N ASN A 129 -10.08 -2.55 -7.86
CA ASN A 129 -8.66 -2.37 -8.14
C ASN A 129 -7.79 -2.69 -6.93
N THR A 130 -8.16 -2.19 -5.74
CA THR A 130 -7.46 -2.47 -4.49
C THR A 130 -7.47 -3.97 -4.17
N THR A 131 -8.65 -4.59 -4.25
CA THR A 131 -8.80 -6.04 -4.02
C THR A 131 -7.97 -6.86 -5.01
N ASN A 132 -7.93 -6.48 -6.28
CA ASN A 132 -7.13 -7.16 -7.29
C ASN A 132 -5.63 -7.02 -7.03
N VAL A 133 -5.14 -5.84 -6.64
CA VAL A 133 -3.74 -5.62 -6.29
C VAL A 133 -3.36 -6.52 -5.10
N ILE A 134 -4.12 -6.50 -4.00
CA ILE A 134 -3.84 -7.32 -2.81
C ILE A 134 -3.76 -8.81 -3.16
N ARG A 135 -4.68 -9.31 -3.99
CA ARG A 135 -4.78 -10.74 -4.30
C ARG A 135 -3.79 -11.24 -5.33
N LYS A 136 -3.36 -10.40 -6.27
CA LYS A 136 -2.63 -10.82 -7.48
C LYS A 136 -1.20 -10.32 -7.55
N VAL A 137 -0.81 -9.39 -6.65
CA VAL A 137 0.51 -8.77 -6.66
C VAL A 137 1.27 -9.16 -5.39
N ASN A 138 2.44 -9.75 -5.57
CA ASN A 138 3.31 -10.14 -4.46
C ASN A 138 4.34 -9.03 -4.17
N CYS A 139 3.89 -7.96 -3.53
CA CYS A 139 4.73 -6.85 -3.08
C CYS A 139 4.05 -6.19 -1.88
N PRO A 140 4.80 -5.77 -0.85
CA PRO A 140 4.25 -4.99 0.25
C PRO A 140 3.47 -3.79 -0.28
N THR A 141 2.26 -3.57 0.24
CA THR A 141 1.39 -2.50 -0.26
C THR A 141 0.87 -1.67 0.90
N LEU A 142 1.14 -0.36 0.84
CA LEU A 142 0.59 0.64 1.76
C LEU A 142 -0.67 1.24 1.15
N MET A 143 -1.79 1.00 1.79
CA MET A 143 -3.10 1.47 1.37
C MET A 143 -3.55 2.64 2.25
N ILE A 144 -3.85 3.78 1.62
CA ILE A 144 -4.29 4.99 2.31
C ILE A 144 -5.78 5.18 2.06
N PRO A 145 -6.62 5.10 3.10
CA PRO A 145 -8.05 5.33 2.98
C PRO A 145 -8.36 6.77 2.55
N GLU A 146 -9.49 6.93 1.85
CA GLU A 146 -9.98 8.25 1.44
C GLU A 146 -10.09 9.20 2.64
N GLY A 147 -9.58 10.42 2.46
CA GLY A 147 -9.61 11.45 3.51
C GLY A 147 -8.62 11.22 4.67
N PHE A 148 -7.88 10.13 4.70
CA PHE A 148 -6.89 9.88 5.74
C PHE A 148 -5.66 10.77 5.55
N LYS A 149 -5.52 11.76 6.44
CA LYS A 149 -4.37 12.68 6.43
C LYS A 149 -3.18 12.06 7.12
N TYR A 150 -1.98 12.38 6.63
CA TYR A 150 -0.74 11.94 7.25
C TYR A 150 -0.68 12.37 8.71
N ARG A 151 -0.37 11.39 9.55
CA ARG A 151 0.10 11.57 10.93
C ARG A 151 1.31 10.70 11.09
N ASN A 152 2.34 11.20 11.74
CA ASN A 152 3.54 10.39 11.99
C ASN A 152 3.13 9.11 12.76
N PRO A 153 3.25 7.93 12.18
CA PRO A 153 2.83 6.70 12.83
C PRO A 153 3.74 6.41 14.02
N LYS A 154 3.21 6.45 15.24
CA LYS A 154 3.96 6.11 16.45
C LYS A 154 3.80 4.66 16.81
N GLU A 155 2.63 4.10 16.59
CA GLU A 155 2.23 2.76 16.97
C GLU A 155 1.61 2.06 15.78
N THR A 156 1.95 0.78 15.62
CA THR A 156 1.42 -0.09 14.55
C THR A 156 0.68 -1.25 15.16
N LEU A 157 -0.46 -1.60 14.58
CA LEU A 157 -1.21 -2.81 14.90
C LEU A 157 -0.93 -3.90 13.87
N LEU A 158 -0.52 -5.07 14.34
CA LEU A 158 -0.33 -6.28 13.55
C LEU A 158 -1.37 -7.33 13.99
N PRO A 159 -2.54 -7.40 13.37
CA PRO A 159 -3.50 -8.46 13.62
C PRO A 159 -3.05 -9.74 12.89
N LEU A 160 -3.11 -10.85 13.59
CA LEU A 160 -2.73 -12.17 13.09
C LEU A 160 -3.87 -13.16 13.37
N ASP A 161 -4.29 -13.92 12.37
CA ASP A 161 -5.20 -15.04 12.57
C ASP A 161 -4.43 -16.33 12.93
N VAL A 162 -5.15 -17.44 13.09
CA VAL A 162 -4.55 -18.73 13.47
C VAL A 162 -3.61 -19.31 12.43
N PHE A 163 -3.72 -18.88 11.18
CA PHE A 163 -2.91 -19.37 10.07
C PHE A 163 -1.70 -18.49 9.78
N ASP A 164 -1.69 -17.27 10.29
CA ASP A 164 -0.58 -16.36 10.12
C ASP A 164 0.64 -16.80 10.93
N THR A 165 1.78 -16.80 10.29
CA THR A 165 3.05 -17.17 10.93
C THR A 165 3.88 -15.92 11.24
N ILE A 166 4.45 -15.88 12.45
CA ILE A 166 5.44 -14.87 12.85
C ILE A 166 6.82 -15.28 12.29
N SER A 167 6.89 -15.52 11.00
CA SER A 167 8.10 -15.98 10.32
C SER A 167 8.07 -15.69 8.83
N GLY A 168 9.23 -15.85 8.18
CA GLY A 168 9.35 -15.68 6.74
C GLY A 168 9.63 -14.25 6.29
N ASN A 169 9.83 -14.09 4.98
CA ASN A 169 10.28 -12.81 4.41
C ASN A 169 9.23 -11.70 4.55
N ALA A 170 7.96 -12.00 4.33
CA ALA A 170 6.89 -11.00 4.44
C ALA A 170 6.81 -10.41 5.86
N PHE A 171 6.86 -11.27 6.89
CA PHE A 171 6.88 -10.81 8.27
C PHE A 171 8.13 -9.98 8.58
N THR A 172 9.30 -10.42 8.11
CA THR A 172 10.56 -9.70 8.28
C THR A 172 10.51 -8.32 7.64
N ASP A 173 9.91 -8.18 6.48
CA ASP A 173 9.79 -6.90 5.78
C ASP A 173 8.80 -5.96 6.46
N ILE A 174 7.68 -6.49 6.99
CA ILE A 174 6.77 -5.72 7.85
C ILE A 174 7.49 -5.21 9.09
N LEU A 175 8.27 -6.06 9.76
CA LEU A 175 9.04 -5.66 10.94
C LEU A 175 10.07 -4.58 10.63
N LYS A 176 10.84 -4.71 9.54
CA LYS A 176 11.80 -3.68 9.11
C LYS A 176 11.11 -2.35 8.86
N PHE A 177 9.96 -2.39 8.16
CA PHE A 177 9.16 -1.20 7.90
C PHE A 177 8.68 -0.57 9.20
N THR A 178 8.09 -1.36 10.09
CA THR A 178 7.55 -0.88 11.37
C THR A 178 8.66 -0.32 12.27
N LYS A 179 9.79 -1.02 12.42
CA LYS A 179 10.93 -0.53 13.19
C LYS A 179 11.48 0.80 12.67
N ARG A 180 11.38 1.05 11.38
CA ARG A 180 11.86 2.29 10.76
C ARG A 180 10.94 3.48 11.03
N TYR A 181 9.62 3.27 10.97
CA TYR A 181 8.63 4.35 11.00
C TYR A 181 7.80 4.43 12.27
N CYS A 182 7.76 3.37 13.07
CA CYS A 182 6.96 3.29 14.29
C CYS A 182 7.86 3.03 15.50
N LYS A 183 7.36 3.41 16.69
CA LYS A 183 8.08 3.21 17.95
C LYS A 183 7.64 1.94 18.65
N LYS A 184 6.38 1.54 18.48
CA LYS A 184 5.76 0.43 19.19
C LYS A 184 4.93 -0.44 18.24
N ILE A 185 4.94 -1.74 18.47
CA ILE A 185 4.16 -2.73 17.72
C ILE A 185 3.17 -3.40 18.67
N HIS A 186 1.90 -3.39 18.31
CA HIS A 186 0.85 -4.14 18.98
C HIS A 186 0.55 -5.38 18.16
N VAL A 187 0.80 -6.54 18.68
CA VAL A 187 0.50 -7.82 18.01
C VAL A 187 -0.76 -8.41 18.63
N LEU A 188 -1.79 -8.59 17.82
CA LEU A 188 -3.04 -9.24 18.24
C LEU A 188 -3.15 -10.60 17.56
N ARG A 189 -3.00 -11.67 18.31
CA ARG A 189 -3.29 -13.03 17.87
C ARG A 189 -4.78 -13.34 18.11
N ILE A 190 -5.53 -13.58 17.04
CA ILE A 190 -6.97 -13.81 17.08
C ILE A 190 -7.23 -15.29 16.82
N LYS A 191 -7.90 -15.97 17.77
CA LYS A 191 -8.15 -17.41 17.74
C LYS A 191 -9.66 -17.70 17.77
N PRO A 192 -10.15 -18.70 17.04
CA PRO A 192 -11.51 -19.20 17.20
C PRO A 192 -11.69 -19.88 18.55
N HIS A 193 -12.93 -20.00 19.01
CA HIS A 193 -13.31 -20.40 20.40
C HIS A 193 -12.75 -21.76 20.88
N ASN A 194 -12.32 -22.67 20.01
CA ASN A 194 -12.04 -24.07 20.35
C ASN A 194 -10.67 -24.59 19.89
N ARG A 195 -9.62 -23.78 19.87
CA ARG A 195 -8.27 -24.28 19.52
C ARG A 195 -7.30 -24.16 20.69
N ASP A 196 -6.58 -25.25 20.92
CA ASP A 196 -5.63 -25.44 22.01
C ASP A 196 -4.42 -24.51 21.96
N SER A 197 -3.83 -24.32 23.13
CA SER A 197 -2.77 -23.36 23.46
C SER A 197 -1.37 -23.63 22.86
N THR A 198 -1.19 -24.71 22.09
CA THR A 198 0.13 -25.10 21.54
C THR A 198 0.73 -24.10 20.54
N GLU A 199 -0.11 -23.35 19.82
CA GLU A 199 0.35 -22.33 18.87
C GLU A 199 0.80 -21.03 19.58
N ALA A 200 0.23 -20.70 20.73
CA ALA A 200 0.66 -19.55 21.51
C ALA A 200 2.09 -19.68 22.06
N LEU A 201 2.53 -20.90 22.35
CA LEU A 201 3.90 -21.17 22.77
C LEU A 201 4.90 -20.96 21.63
N LYS A 202 4.54 -21.37 20.41
CA LYS A 202 5.37 -21.12 19.23
C LYS A 202 5.50 -19.63 18.92
N ASP A 203 4.43 -18.87 19.06
CA ASP A 203 4.47 -17.42 18.86
C ASP A 203 5.42 -16.75 19.87
N SER A 204 5.41 -17.18 21.12
CA SER A 204 6.27 -16.61 22.16
C SER A 204 7.76 -16.69 21.81
N ASP A 205 8.21 -17.84 21.30
CA ASP A 205 9.60 -18.02 20.90
C ASP A 205 9.97 -17.14 19.69
N TYR A 206 9.09 -17.08 18.67
CA TYR A 206 9.30 -16.25 17.49
C TYR A 206 9.23 -14.75 17.81
N ILE A 207 8.29 -14.33 18.65
CA ILE A 207 8.17 -12.93 19.10
C ILE A 207 9.43 -12.52 19.86
N ASN A 208 9.89 -13.32 20.82
CA ASN A 208 11.12 -13.06 21.57
C ASN A 208 12.33 -12.95 20.65
N TYR A 209 12.39 -13.73 19.58
CA TYR A 209 13.50 -13.68 18.63
C TYR A 209 13.46 -12.43 17.74
N PHE A 210 12.31 -12.13 17.14
CA PHE A 210 12.18 -11.06 16.14
C PHE A 210 11.91 -9.68 16.76
N LEU A 211 11.26 -9.59 17.92
CA LEU A 211 10.87 -8.35 18.56
C LEU A 211 11.75 -7.97 19.77
N LYS A 212 12.80 -8.73 20.06
CA LYS A 212 13.67 -8.55 21.23
C LYS A 212 14.17 -7.11 21.44
N GLU A 213 14.37 -6.37 20.36
CA GLU A 213 14.87 -4.98 20.37
C GLU A 213 13.78 -3.95 20.01
N THR A 214 12.52 -4.34 20.10
CA THR A 214 11.38 -3.51 19.71
C THR A 214 10.46 -3.38 20.91
N ASP A 215 9.93 -2.18 21.15
CA ASP A 215 8.82 -2.01 22.08
C ASP A 215 7.56 -2.66 21.48
N TYR A 216 7.04 -3.69 22.16
CA TYR A 216 5.87 -4.41 21.69
C TYR A 216 4.92 -4.79 22.80
N GLU A 217 3.67 -4.94 22.42
CA GLU A 217 2.62 -5.58 23.23
C GLU A 217 2.07 -6.79 22.45
N TYR A 218 1.82 -7.88 23.15
CA TYR A 218 1.24 -9.08 22.55
C TYR A 218 0.00 -9.51 23.31
N TYR A 219 -1.10 -9.61 22.59
CA TYR A 219 -2.38 -10.03 23.13
C TYR A 219 -2.96 -11.19 22.34
N VAL A 220 -3.61 -12.11 23.05
CA VAL A 220 -4.39 -13.19 22.45
C VAL A 220 -5.87 -12.94 22.71
N VAL A 221 -6.65 -12.90 21.65
CA VAL A 221 -8.11 -12.74 21.73
C VAL A 221 -8.78 -13.98 21.18
N ASN A 222 -9.71 -14.57 21.96
CA ASN A 222 -10.36 -15.80 21.58
C ASN A 222 -11.84 -15.56 21.29
N GLY A 223 -12.34 -16.19 20.23
CA GLY A 223 -13.79 -16.27 19.93
C GLY A 223 -14.43 -14.97 19.44
N VAL A 224 -13.64 -13.98 19.05
CA VAL A 224 -14.16 -12.72 18.50
C VAL A 224 -13.66 -12.57 17.05
N PRO A 225 -14.53 -12.22 16.09
CA PRO A 225 -14.11 -11.94 14.72
C PRO A 225 -13.04 -10.84 14.63
N MET A 226 -12.09 -11.01 13.71
CA MET A 226 -10.93 -10.13 13.58
C MET A 226 -11.34 -8.65 13.41
N GLU A 227 -12.34 -8.38 12.58
CA GLU A 227 -12.83 -7.04 12.29
C GLU A 227 -13.31 -6.32 13.57
N HIS A 228 -13.98 -7.03 14.47
CA HIS A 228 -14.43 -6.45 15.73
C HIS A 228 -13.29 -6.16 16.69
N VAL A 229 -12.33 -7.10 16.79
CA VAL A 229 -11.15 -6.93 17.65
C VAL A 229 -10.34 -5.73 17.17
N VAL A 230 -10.03 -5.66 15.88
CA VAL A 230 -9.25 -4.56 15.28
C VAL A 230 -9.98 -3.24 15.46
N SER A 231 -11.28 -3.19 15.20
CA SER A 231 -12.10 -1.98 15.37
C SER A 231 -12.11 -1.47 16.81
N CYS A 232 -12.32 -2.35 17.80
CA CYS A 232 -12.28 -1.96 19.20
C CYS A 232 -10.89 -1.51 19.63
N TYR A 233 -9.85 -2.21 19.19
CA TYR A 233 -8.47 -1.91 19.57
C TYR A 233 -8.03 -0.54 19.04
N THR A 234 -8.30 -0.25 17.78
CA THR A 234 -7.97 1.04 17.15
C THR A 234 -8.74 2.23 17.71
N GLN A 235 -9.91 2.00 18.34
CA GLN A 235 -10.66 3.06 19.03
C GLN A 235 -10.08 3.39 20.42
N THR A 236 -9.40 2.44 21.05
CA THR A 236 -8.86 2.59 22.41
C THR A 236 -7.37 2.91 22.45
N HIS A 237 -6.66 2.72 21.34
CA HIS A 237 -5.22 2.95 21.20
C HIS A 237 -4.91 3.90 20.05
N HIS A 238 -3.84 4.67 20.14
CA HIS A 238 -3.43 5.64 19.13
C HIS A 238 -2.66 4.95 17.98
N ILE A 239 -3.31 4.01 17.32
CA ILE A 239 -2.71 3.28 16.19
C ILE A 239 -2.57 4.21 14.98
N GLY A 240 -1.38 4.25 14.39
CA GLY A 240 -1.05 5.08 13.23
C GLY A 240 -0.92 4.31 11.92
N LEU A 241 -0.70 2.97 12.01
CA LEU A 241 -0.58 2.02 10.89
C LEU A 241 -1.17 0.68 11.28
#